data_5c8a2898219b6e258c0a77b2752673dd
#
_entry.id   5c8a2898219b6e258c0a77b2752673dd
#
_cell.length_a   1.000
_cell.length_b   1.000
_cell.length_c   1.000
_cell.angle_alpha   90.00
_cell.angle_beta   90.00
_cell.angle_gamma   90.00
#
_symmetry.space_group_name_H-M   'P 1'
#
loop_
_entity.id
_entity.type
_entity.pdbx_description
1 polymer ?
#
loop_
_entity_poly.entity_id
_entity_poly.type
_entity_poly.pdbx_seq_one_letter_code
_entity_poly.pdbx_strand_id
1 'polypeptide(L)'
;TFGKVCRLISEITGNIIKNEIALIGIGMGEEQTLTVVASEKIREADYIFGAKRLLASAKNECAVRYPYYLAKDIEPKLEELSGSGAKIAILFSGDTGFYSGCGRLYEKLKERNDCRIQIYPGISSVSYFAAKTGYSYQDAAILSIHGHGKEETWTGDLIEKIRYSEKTFLLMSGKADVQKLGHLLQE
;
A
#
# COMPACT_ATOMS: atom_id res chain seq x y z
N THR A 1 3.21 30.38 -2.03
CA THR A 1 3.72 29.03 -1.73
C THR A 1 4.60 28.55 -2.87
N PHE A 2 5.58 27.68 -2.60
CA PHE A 2 6.51 27.09 -3.56
C PHE A 2 5.79 26.48 -4.78
N GLY A 3 4.73 25.72 -4.56
CA GLY A 3 3.92 25.11 -5.63
C GLY A 3 3.28 26.14 -6.60
N LYS A 4 2.89 27.33 -6.12
CA LYS A 4 2.39 28.38 -7.03
C LYS A 4 3.50 28.94 -7.92
N VAL A 5 4.71 29.08 -7.38
CA VAL A 5 5.89 29.53 -8.16
C VAL A 5 6.26 28.48 -9.21
N CYS A 6 6.27 27.19 -8.85
CA CYS A 6 6.54 26.10 -9.78
C CYS A 6 5.54 26.05 -10.93
N ARG A 7 4.24 26.23 -10.67
CA ARG A 7 3.21 26.29 -11.73
C ARG A 7 3.44 27.47 -12.66
N LEU A 8 3.71 28.64 -12.11
CA LEU A 8 3.97 29.85 -12.90
C LEU A 8 5.19 29.65 -13.80
N ILE A 9 6.27 29.05 -13.28
CA ILE A 9 7.45 28.70 -14.07
C ILE A 9 7.07 27.72 -15.19
N SER A 10 6.29 26.69 -14.91
CA SER A 10 5.83 25.73 -15.93
C SER A 10 5.01 26.41 -17.02
N GLU A 11 4.13 27.33 -16.66
CA GLU A 11 3.32 28.11 -17.61
C GLU A 11 4.20 29.01 -18.51
N ILE A 12 5.22 29.68 -17.94
CA ILE A 12 6.11 30.58 -18.67
C ILE A 12 7.09 29.82 -19.58
N THR A 13 7.62 28.67 -19.09
CA THR A 13 8.68 27.96 -19.80
C THR A 13 8.17 26.85 -20.71
N GLY A 14 6.90 26.46 -20.60
CA GLY A 14 6.33 25.30 -21.25
C GLY A 14 6.84 23.95 -20.71
N ASN A 15 7.66 23.97 -19.64
CA ASN A 15 8.22 22.77 -19.01
C ASN A 15 7.43 22.42 -17.74
N ILE A 16 6.81 21.25 -17.70
CA ILE A 16 6.09 20.78 -16.52
C ILE A 16 7.10 20.38 -15.43
N ILE A 17 7.03 21.05 -14.28
CA ILE A 17 7.77 20.63 -13.09
C ILE A 17 7.07 19.41 -12.53
N LYS A 18 7.75 18.25 -12.57
CA LYS A 18 7.18 16.97 -12.17
C LYS A 18 7.09 16.85 -10.65
N ASN A 19 5.96 16.34 -10.19
CA ASN A 19 5.83 15.88 -8.83
C ASN A 19 6.64 14.58 -8.61
N GLU A 20 7.09 14.34 -7.39
CA GLU A 20 7.71 13.08 -6.97
C GLU A 20 6.69 12.27 -6.17
N ILE A 21 6.28 11.12 -6.69
CA ILE A 21 5.32 10.23 -6.02
C ILE A 21 6.05 8.99 -5.52
N ALA A 22 6.02 8.79 -4.20
CA ALA A 22 6.51 7.59 -3.53
C ALA A 22 5.33 6.69 -3.14
N LEU A 23 5.24 5.48 -3.72
CA LEU A 23 4.30 4.44 -3.33
C LEU A 23 5.00 3.58 -2.28
N ILE A 24 4.56 3.62 -1.03
CA ILE A 24 5.33 3.13 0.11
C ILE A 24 4.58 2.04 0.87
N GLY A 25 5.20 0.85 0.97
CA GLY A 25 4.78 -0.19 1.91
C GLY A 25 5.30 0.15 3.32
N ILE A 26 4.39 0.25 4.30
CA ILE A 26 4.76 0.66 5.66
C ILE A 26 4.88 -0.51 6.65
N GLY A 27 5.01 -1.72 6.16
CA GLY A 27 5.09 -2.90 7.03
C GLY A 27 3.86 -3.04 7.92
N MET A 28 4.06 -3.32 9.19
CA MET A 28 2.97 -3.48 10.16
C MET A 28 2.43 -2.15 10.69
N GLY A 29 2.98 -1.03 10.23
CA GLY A 29 2.56 0.30 10.66
C GLY A 29 3.30 0.82 11.89
N GLU A 30 4.29 0.11 12.37
CA GLU A 30 5.19 0.53 13.44
C GLU A 30 6.49 1.05 12.83
N GLU A 31 7.10 2.06 13.47
CA GLU A 31 8.36 2.65 13.01
C GLU A 31 9.47 1.61 12.80
N GLN A 32 9.53 0.63 13.70
CA GLN A 32 10.52 -0.46 13.66
C GLN A 32 10.35 -1.40 12.46
N THR A 33 9.20 -1.37 11.79
CA THR A 33 8.91 -2.17 10.59
C THR A 33 8.98 -1.36 9.30
N LEU A 34 9.26 -0.07 9.39
CA LEU A 34 9.55 0.77 8.23
C LEU A 34 10.98 0.53 7.74
N THR A 35 11.16 0.48 6.43
CA THR A 35 12.50 0.60 5.87
C THR A 35 13.03 2.02 6.07
N VAL A 36 14.34 2.19 6.17
CA VAL A 36 14.98 3.51 6.33
C VAL A 36 14.52 4.46 5.22
N VAL A 37 14.55 3.99 3.97
CA VAL A 37 14.16 4.81 2.81
C VAL A 37 12.67 5.19 2.87
N ALA A 38 11.78 4.28 3.28
CA ALA A 38 10.36 4.58 3.46
C ALA A 38 10.15 5.70 4.50
N SER A 39 10.84 5.61 5.63
CA SER A 39 10.81 6.64 6.68
C SER A 39 11.30 8.00 6.18
N GLU A 40 12.38 8.03 5.38
CA GLU A 40 12.89 9.25 4.77
C GLU A 40 11.89 9.88 3.82
N LYS A 41 11.30 9.07 2.91
CA LYS A 41 10.30 9.56 1.95
C LYS A 41 9.04 10.09 2.63
N ILE A 42 8.61 9.47 3.72
CA ILE A 42 7.49 9.99 4.53
C ILE A 42 7.85 11.34 5.15
N ARG A 43 9.05 11.47 5.73
CA ARG A 43 9.50 12.73 6.36
C ARG A 43 9.66 13.88 5.37
N GLU A 44 10.07 13.59 4.13
CA GLU A 44 10.27 14.59 3.08
C GLU A 44 8.96 15.00 2.37
N ALA A 45 7.88 14.25 2.55
CA ALA A 45 6.65 14.48 1.81
C ALA A 45 5.94 15.78 2.20
N ASP A 46 5.46 16.52 1.20
CA ASP A 46 4.55 17.65 1.37
C ASP A 46 3.11 17.18 1.58
N TYR A 47 2.76 16.05 0.94
CA TYR A 47 1.43 15.43 0.99
C TYR A 47 1.53 13.93 1.27
N ILE A 48 0.67 13.44 2.16
CA ILE A 48 0.60 12.01 2.49
C ILE A 48 -0.81 11.51 2.29
N PHE A 49 -0.95 10.46 1.50
CA PHE A 49 -2.20 9.74 1.24
C PHE A 49 -2.17 8.35 1.88
N GLY A 50 -3.30 7.88 2.36
CA GLY A 50 -3.42 6.53 2.91
C GLY A 50 -4.68 6.35 3.75
N ALA A 51 -5.00 5.12 4.11
CA ALA A 51 -6.06 4.85 5.08
C ALA A 51 -5.75 5.52 6.43
N LYS A 52 -6.77 5.96 7.17
CA LYS A 52 -6.63 6.69 8.44
C LYS A 52 -5.61 6.05 9.40
N ARG A 53 -5.64 4.71 9.54
CA ARG A 53 -4.70 3.98 10.39
C ARG A 53 -3.24 4.09 9.93
N LEU A 54 -2.99 4.17 8.61
CA LEU A 54 -1.64 4.29 8.05
C LEU A 54 -1.11 5.73 8.22
N LEU A 55 -1.99 6.72 8.07
CA LEU A 55 -1.64 8.11 8.31
C LEU A 55 -1.23 8.37 9.77
N ALA A 56 -1.82 7.64 10.72
CA ALA A 56 -1.46 7.74 12.13
C ALA A 56 -0.03 7.26 12.40
N SER A 57 0.48 6.32 11.60
CA SER A 57 1.86 5.79 11.70
C SER A 57 2.91 6.68 11.02
N ALA A 58 2.49 7.64 10.19
CA ALA A 58 3.40 8.50 9.44
C ALA A 58 3.93 9.63 10.34
N LYS A 59 5.23 9.64 10.62
CA LYS A 59 5.89 10.70 11.40
C LYS A 59 6.31 11.87 10.50
N ASN A 60 5.38 12.75 10.16
CA ASN A 60 5.63 14.01 9.48
C ASN A 60 4.48 14.97 9.81
N GLU A 61 4.69 15.87 10.75
CA GLU A 61 3.68 16.81 11.22
C GLU A 61 3.43 17.96 10.24
N CYS A 62 4.38 18.23 9.34
CA CYS A 62 4.29 19.32 8.37
C CYS A 62 3.47 18.95 7.13
N ALA A 63 3.35 17.65 6.82
CA ALA A 63 2.67 17.19 5.63
C ALA A 63 1.14 17.35 5.72
N VAL A 64 0.53 17.75 4.60
CA VAL A 64 -0.92 17.71 4.45
C VAL A 64 -1.36 16.26 4.27
N ARG A 65 -2.31 15.79 5.07
CA ARG A 65 -2.73 14.38 5.10
C ARG A 65 -4.11 14.20 4.51
N TYR A 66 -4.24 13.25 3.58
CA TYR A 66 -5.50 12.86 2.95
C TYR A 66 -5.84 11.41 3.28
N PRO A 67 -7.00 11.14 3.90
CA PRO A 67 -7.43 9.78 4.22
C PRO A 67 -7.97 9.04 2.98
N TYR A 68 -7.27 9.14 1.86
CA TYR A 68 -7.61 8.56 0.57
C TYR A 68 -6.70 7.38 0.28
N TYR A 69 -7.29 6.23 -0.06
CA TYR A 69 -6.58 5.00 -0.38
C TYR A 69 -7.11 4.33 -1.67
N LEU A 70 -8.22 4.83 -2.22
CA LEU A 70 -8.74 4.39 -3.50
C LEU A 70 -8.26 5.33 -4.61
N ALA A 71 -7.93 4.77 -5.76
CA ALA A 71 -7.46 5.55 -6.91
C ALA A 71 -8.43 6.68 -7.28
N LYS A 72 -9.75 6.42 -7.26
CA LYS A 72 -10.78 7.41 -7.57
C LYS A 72 -10.75 8.67 -6.70
N ASP A 73 -10.23 8.56 -5.48
CA ASP A 73 -10.13 9.68 -4.52
C ASP A 73 -8.75 10.36 -4.61
N ILE A 74 -7.72 9.58 -4.97
CA ILE A 74 -6.34 10.05 -5.11
C ILE A 74 -6.13 10.80 -6.41
N GLU A 75 -6.58 10.24 -7.54
CA GLU A 75 -6.34 10.79 -8.87
C GLU A 75 -6.79 12.27 -9.02
N PRO A 76 -8.02 12.68 -8.59
CA PRO A 76 -8.42 14.08 -8.69
C PRO A 76 -7.51 15.02 -7.89
N LYS A 77 -6.99 14.54 -6.76
CA LYS A 77 -6.09 15.34 -5.92
C LYS A 77 -4.69 15.49 -6.53
N LEU A 78 -4.21 14.45 -7.21
CA LEU A 78 -2.96 14.53 -7.97
C LEU A 78 -3.08 15.48 -9.16
N GLU A 79 -4.27 15.57 -9.81
CA GLU A 79 -4.54 16.57 -10.84
C GLU A 79 -4.41 18.00 -10.30
N GLU A 80 -5.03 18.29 -9.13
CA GLU A 80 -4.92 19.61 -8.49
C GLU A 80 -3.48 19.98 -8.14
N LEU A 81 -2.61 18.98 -7.88
CA LEU A 81 -1.21 19.16 -7.53
C LEU A 81 -0.27 19.15 -8.75
N SER A 82 -0.78 18.90 -9.95
CA SER A 82 0.04 18.83 -11.16
C SER A 82 0.89 20.09 -11.35
N GLY A 83 2.15 19.92 -11.74
CA GLY A 83 3.09 21.02 -11.98
C GLY A 83 3.57 21.75 -10.73
N SER A 84 3.26 21.27 -9.52
CA SER A 84 3.67 21.93 -8.27
C SER A 84 5.08 21.57 -7.80
N GLY A 85 5.69 20.52 -8.35
CA GLY A 85 6.97 19.98 -7.88
C GLY A 85 6.88 19.34 -6.48
N ALA A 86 5.68 18.94 -6.07
CA ALA A 86 5.44 18.42 -4.73
C ALA A 86 6.02 17.01 -4.55
N LYS A 87 6.47 16.72 -3.33
CA LYS A 87 6.81 15.38 -2.86
C LYS A 87 5.58 14.74 -2.22
N ILE A 88 5.14 13.61 -2.75
CA ILE A 88 3.89 12.95 -2.39
C ILE A 88 4.18 11.52 -1.94
N ALA A 89 3.78 11.16 -0.73
CA ALA A 89 3.83 9.80 -0.22
C ALA A 89 2.43 9.17 -0.24
N ILE A 90 2.30 7.97 -0.82
CA ILE A 90 1.08 7.18 -0.81
C ILE A 90 1.35 5.88 -0.08
N LEU A 91 0.67 5.66 1.04
CA LEU A 91 0.96 4.60 1.99
C LEU A 91 0.10 3.37 1.76
N PHE A 92 0.74 2.20 1.76
CA PHE A 92 0.12 0.89 1.66
C PHE A 92 0.48 0.05 2.89
N SER A 93 -0.43 -0.80 3.34
CA SER A 93 -0.19 -1.74 4.44
C SER A 93 0.73 -2.86 3.99
N GLY A 94 1.65 -3.29 4.83
CA GLY A 94 2.56 -4.38 4.53
C GLY A 94 3.55 -4.03 3.43
N ASP A 95 3.67 -4.92 2.46
CA ASP A 95 4.50 -4.77 1.28
C ASP A 95 3.69 -4.30 0.06
N THR A 96 4.32 -3.52 -0.80
CA THR A 96 3.68 -2.96 -2.01
C THR A 96 3.37 -4.03 -3.08
N GLY A 97 4.12 -5.12 -3.11
CA GLY A 97 3.95 -6.21 -4.07
C GLY A 97 3.11 -7.38 -3.56
N PHE A 98 2.71 -7.37 -2.28
CA PHE A 98 2.05 -8.51 -1.66
C PHE A 98 0.57 -8.23 -1.33
N TYR A 99 -0.33 -8.70 -2.20
CA TYR A 99 -1.79 -8.47 -2.10
C TYR A 99 -2.16 -7.01 -1.84
N SER A 100 -1.44 -6.09 -2.45
CA SER A 100 -1.55 -4.65 -2.25
C SER A 100 -2.30 -3.96 -3.39
N GLY A 101 -2.99 -2.87 -3.08
CA GLY A 101 -3.56 -1.97 -4.08
C GLY A 101 -2.52 -1.15 -4.85
N CYS A 102 -1.24 -1.20 -4.46
CA CYS A 102 -0.15 -0.43 -5.05
C CYS A 102 -0.01 -0.65 -6.56
N GLY A 103 0.04 -1.91 -7.01
CA GLY A 103 0.19 -2.23 -8.43
C GLY A 103 -0.95 -1.66 -9.29
N ARG A 104 -2.21 -1.73 -8.80
CA ARG A 104 -3.35 -1.13 -9.52
C ARG A 104 -3.25 0.39 -9.61
N LEU A 105 -2.79 1.05 -8.57
CA LEU A 105 -2.58 2.50 -8.60
C LEU A 105 -1.41 2.86 -9.51
N TYR A 106 -0.30 2.13 -9.43
CA TYR A 106 0.85 2.34 -10.30
C TYR A 106 0.48 2.25 -11.78
N GLU A 107 -0.27 1.22 -12.20
CA GLU A 107 -0.73 1.05 -13.58
C GLU A 107 -1.54 2.25 -14.09
N LYS A 108 -2.33 2.88 -13.22
CA LYS A 108 -3.10 4.07 -13.57
C LYS A 108 -2.25 5.34 -13.67
N LEU A 109 -1.19 5.41 -12.89
CA LEU A 109 -0.36 6.62 -12.80
C LEU A 109 0.87 6.60 -13.69
N LYS A 110 1.37 5.42 -14.12
CA LYS A 110 2.65 5.27 -14.84
C LYS A 110 2.75 6.04 -16.15
N GLU A 111 1.62 6.28 -16.83
CA GLU A 111 1.57 7.02 -18.10
C GLU A 111 1.50 8.55 -17.90
N ARG A 112 1.46 9.03 -16.68
CA ARG A 112 1.42 10.47 -16.38
C ARG A 112 2.77 11.11 -16.65
N ASN A 113 2.76 12.21 -17.39
CA ASN A 113 3.97 12.97 -17.73
C ASN A 113 4.34 14.03 -16.69
N ASP A 114 3.43 14.34 -15.77
CA ASP A 114 3.56 15.39 -14.75
C ASP A 114 4.11 14.89 -13.41
N CYS A 115 4.49 13.62 -13.33
CA CYS A 115 5.09 13.04 -12.12
C CYS A 115 6.19 12.03 -12.41
N ARG A 116 7.04 11.79 -11.40
CA ARG A 116 7.97 10.67 -11.33
C ARG A 116 7.51 9.75 -10.21
N ILE A 117 7.34 8.46 -10.50
CA ILE A 117 6.82 7.49 -9.54
C ILE A 117 7.92 6.52 -9.15
N GLN A 118 8.07 6.30 -7.85
CA GLN A 118 8.95 5.27 -7.28
C GLN A 118 8.18 4.41 -6.30
N ILE A 119 8.45 3.11 -6.31
CA ILE A 119 7.83 2.13 -5.41
C ILE A 119 8.87 1.71 -4.39
N TYR A 120 8.48 1.76 -3.11
CA TYR A 120 9.31 1.36 -1.99
C TYR A 120 8.64 0.19 -1.27
N PRO A 121 9.34 -0.96 -1.15
CA PRO A 121 8.77 -2.14 -0.50
C PRO A 121 8.63 -1.93 1.00
N GLY A 122 7.76 -2.71 1.61
CA GLY A 122 7.63 -2.84 3.06
C GLY A 122 7.78 -4.30 3.50
N ILE A 123 7.80 -4.54 4.80
CA ILE A 123 7.78 -5.90 5.33
C ILE A 123 6.37 -6.47 5.16
N SER A 124 6.23 -7.59 4.45
CA SER A 124 4.94 -8.25 4.29
C SER A 124 4.46 -8.88 5.61
N SER A 125 3.14 -8.99 5.77
CA SER A 125 2.55 -9.65 6.94
C SER A 125 2.99 -11.10 7.06
N VAL A 126 3.20 -11.81 5.96
CA VAL A 126 3.71 -13.19 5.96
C VAL A 126 5.13 -13.25 6.48
N SER A 127 6.03 -12.40 5.97
CA SER A 127 7.43 -12.37 6.45
C SER A 127 7.49 -12.02 7.94
N TYR A 128 6.70 -11.04 8.37
CA TYR A 128 6.65 -10.63 9.78
C TYR A 128 6.11 -11.75 10.67
N PHE A 129 5.00 -12.38 10.27
CA PHE A 129 4.39 -13.47 11.02
C PHE A 129 5.31 -14.70 11.08
N ALA A 130 5.92 -15.09 9.98
CA ALA A 130 6.88 -16.18 9.92
C ALA A 130 8.06 -15.97 10.90
N ALA A 131 8.62 -14.77 10.92
CA ALA A 131 9.69 -14.42 11.86
C ALA A 131 9.23 -14.48 13.33
N LYS A 132 7.99 -14.04 13.63
CA LYS A 132 7.44 -14.07 14.99
C LYS A 132 7.11 -15.47 15.51
N THR A 133 6.74 -16.37 14.61
CA THR A 133 6.33 -17.75 14.98
C THR A 133 7.45 -18.79 14.80
N GLY A 134 8.57 -18.41 14.14
CA GLY A 134 9.65 -19.32 13.81
C GLY A 134 9.33 -20.31 12.68
N TYR A 135 8.21 -20.12 11.96
CA TYR A 135 7.83 -20.94 10.82
C TYR A 135 8.27 -20.32 9.50
N SER A 136 9.04 -21.06 8.72
CA SER A 136 9.37 -20.65 7.34
C SER A 136 8.12 -20.72 6.47
N TYR A 137 7.96 -19.74 5.58
CA TYR A 137 6.94 -19.77 4.51
C TYR A 137 7.46 -20.36 3.20
N GLN A 138 8.69 -20.87 3.20
CA GLN A 138 9.21 -21.65 2.09
C GLN A 138 8.33 -22.90 1.91
N ASP A 139 7.97 -23.19 0.68
CA ASP A 139 7.08 -24.31 0.30
C ASP A 139 5.67 -24.25 0.92
N ALA A 140 5.28 -23.08 1.46
CA ALA A 140 3.93 -22.88 1.96
C ALA A 140 2.98 -22.37 0.86
N ALA A 141 1.72 -22.79 0.91
CA ALA A 141 0.68 -22.10 0.18
C ALA A 141 0.40 -20.73 0.83
N ILE A 142 0.38 -19.68 0.05
CA ILE A 142 0.06 -18.33 0.53
C ILE A 142 -1.19 -17.85 -0.19
N LEU A 143 -2.25 -17.61 0.57
CA LEU A 143 -3.57 -17.31 0.06
C LEU A 143 -4.12 -16.05 0.72
N SER A 144 -4.93 -15.30 -0.02
CA SER A 144 -5.66 -14.16 0.54
C SER A 144 -7.15 -14.35 0.31
N ILE A 145 -7.91 -14.27 1.38
CA ILE A 145 -9.37 -14.16 1.33
C ILE A 145 -9.84 -12.72 1.49
N HIS A 146 -8.89 -11.80 1.68
CA HIS A 146 -9.16 -10.37 1.81
C HIS A 146 -9.65 -9.79 0.48
N GLY A 147 -10.81 -9.14 0.48
CA GLY A 147 -11.35 -8.46 -0.70
C GLY A 147 -12.09 -9.34 -1.71
N HIS A 148 -12.23 -10.62 -1.48
CA HIS A 148 -13.09 -11.50 -2.27
C HIS A 148 -14.53 -11.45 -1.74
N GLY A 149 -15.38 -10.62 -2.37
CA GLY A 149 -16.71 -10.23 -1.87
C GLY A 149 -17.82 -11.28 -2.01
N LYS A 150 -17.54 -12.54 -2.35
CA LYS A 150 -18.55 -13.60 -2.38
C LYS A 150 -18.04 -14.84 -1.66
N GLU A 151 -18.81 -15.25 -0.66
CA GLU A 151 -18.49 -16.35 0.25
C GLU A 151 -18.29 -17.71 -0.43
N GLU A 152 -18.95 -17.94 -1.56
CA GLU A 152 -19.00 -19.25 -2.23
C GLU A 152 -17.77 -19.56 -3.11
N THR A 153 -17.04 -18.53 -3.55
CA THR A 153 -15.96 -18.70 -4.53
C THR A 153 -14.61 -19.07 -3.92
N TRP A 154 -14.37 -18.77 -2.64
CA TRP A 154 -13.07 -19.06 -2.03
C TRP A 154 -13.02 -20.32 -1.18
N THR A 155 -14.17 -20.88 -0.78
CA THR A 155 -14.23 -22.03 0.10
C THR A 155 -13.72 -23.34 -0.52
N GLY A 156 -14.11 -23.65 -1.76
CA GLY A 156 -13.68 -24.86 -2.45
C GLY A 156 -12.18 -24.88 -2.74
N ASP A 157 -11.69 -23.86 -3.44
CA ASP A 157 -10.27 -23.70 -3.76
C ASP A 157 -9.39 -23.58 -2.52
N LEU A 158 -9.90 -22.94 -1.46
CA LEU A 158 -9.19 -22.77 -0.21
C LEU A 158 -8.96 -24.11 0.49
N ILE A 159 -10.03 -24.89 0.66
CA ILE A 159 -9.96 -26.20 1.33
C ILE A 159 -9.07 -27.16 0.54
N GLU A 160 -9.18 -27.16 -0.78
CA GLU A 160 -8.33 -27.98 -1.65
C GLU A 160 -6.85 -27.62 -1.48
N LYS A 161 -6.51 -26.34 -1.55
CA LYS A 161 -5.13 -25.86 -1.36
C LYS A 161 -4.60 -26.14 0.05
N ILE A 162 -5.42 -25.99 1.08
CA ILE A 162 -5.02 -26.37 2.45
C ILE A 162 -4.76 -27.86 2.54
N ARG A 163 -5.62 -28.69 1.96
CA ARG A 163 -5.52 -30.15 2.01
C ARG A 163 -4.24 -30.69 1.34
N TYR A 164 -3.81 -30.04 0.26
CA TYR A 164 -2.61 -30.44 -0.49
C TYR A 164 -1.33 -29.70 -0.10
N SER A 165 -1.37 -28.86 0.91
CA SER A 165 -0.22 -28.10 1.38
C SER A 165 0.14 -28.47 2.81
N GLU A 166 1.40 -28.74 3.09
CA GLU A 166 1.88 -28.98 4.45
C GLU A 166 1.74 -27.75 5.36
N LYS A 167 1.86 -26.56 4.75
CA LYS A 167 1.74 -25.26 5.42
C LYS A 167 0.93 -24.30 4.56
N THR A 168 0.02 -23.57 5.19
CA THR A 168 -0.76 -22.53 4.52
C THR A 168 -0.78 -21.25 5.34
N PHE A 169 -0.39 -20.15 4.72
CA PHE A 169 -0.53 -18.80 5.27
C PHE A 169 -1.76 -18.13 4.64
N LEU A 170 -2.68 -17.69 5.49
CA LEU A 170 -3.93 -17.07 5.04
C LEU A 170 -3.99 -15.61 5.47
N LEU A 171 -4.15 -14.69 4.49
CA LEU A 171 -4.49 -13.30 4.76
C LEU A 171 -5.99 -13.19 4.93
N MET A 172 -6.40 -12.73 6.10
CA MET A 172 -7.80 -12.62 6.51
C MET A 172 -8.17 -11.16 6.79
N SER A 173 -9.46 -10.81 6.64
CA SER A 173 -9.95 -9.45 6.91
C SER A 173 -10.22 -9.20 8.40
N GLY A 174 -10.44 -10.26 9.19
CA GLY A 174 -10.72 -10.11 10.61
C GLY A 174 -11.15 -11.38 11.32
N LYS A 175 -11.58 -11.21 12.58
CA LYS A 175 -11.96 -12.30 13.48
C LYS A 175 -13.09 -13.20 12.92
N ALA A 176 -14.05 -12.60 12.22
CA ALA A 176 -15.18 -13.35 11.65
C ALA A 176 -14.70 -14.38 10.61
N ASP A 177 -13.72 -14.01 9.77
CA ASP A 177 -13.16 -14.91 8.77
C ASP A 177 -12.42 -16.08 9.42
N VAL A 178 -11.71 -15.83 10.54
CA VAL A 178 -11.01 -16.89 11.30
C VAL A 178 -12.00 -17.88 11.88
N GLN A 179 -13.10 -17.40 12.47
CA GLN A 179 -14.15 -18.26 13.03
C GLN A 179 -14.82 -19.10 11.94
N LYS A 180 -15.14 -18.49 10.80
CA LYS A 180 -15.75 -19.17 9.66
C LYS A 180 -14.84 -20.27 9.11
N LEU A 181 -13.54 -19.95 8.92
CA LEU A 181 -12.57 -20.95 8.51
C LEU A 181 -12.49 -22.12 9.50
N GLY A 182 -12.48 -21.82 10.81
CA GLY A 182 -12.45 -22.85 11.84
C GLY A 182 -13.62 -23.83 11.74
N HIS A 183 -14.82 -23.36 11.43
CA HIS A 183 -15.98 -24.23 11.19
C HIS A 183 -15.82 -25.07 9.92
N LEU A 184 -15.38 -24.47 8.82
CA LEU A 184 -15.19 -25.16 7.54
C LEU A 184 -14.09 -26.28 7.58
N LEU A 185 -13.12 -26.14 8.47
CA LEU A 185 -12.06 -27.15 8.62
C LEU A 185 -12.45 -28.29 9.57
N GLN A 186 -13.60 -28.22 10.27
CA GLN A 186 -14.13 -29.26 11.13
C GLN A 186 -15.09 -30.22 10.38
N GLU A 187 -15.58 -29.84 9.22
CA GLU A 187 -16.38 -30.65 8.29
C GLU A 187 -15.47 -31.48 7.36
#